data_b401e52d4d801e173889fed5b0b9965b
#
_entry.id   b401e52d4d801e173889fed5b0b9965b
#
_cell.length_a   1.000
_cell.length_b   1.000
_cell.length_c   1.000
_cell.angle_alpha   90.00
_cell.angle_beta   90.00
_cell.angle_gamma   90.00
#
_symmetry.space_group_name_H-M   'P 1'
#
loop_
_entity.id
_entity.type
_entity.pdbx_description
1 polymer ?
#
loop_
_entity_poly.entity_id
_entity_poly.type
_entity_poly.pdbx_seq_one_letter_code
_entity_poly.pdbx_strand_id
1 'polypeptide(L)'
;MTPSYLIWNASSEIFSFGSFALRWYGLLFALGFLISQQILYYIYKVEGKPQKDVDTLTIYMVVATVLGARLGHIIFYQPDMFLTNPLGILLPFEFEPKFRFTGLQGLASHGGAFGILFALWLYSRKKKPGQNYLQVLDRIVILVALTGALIRLGNFFNSEIIGKPTDSPIGVVFVSRITEAIMDDKTRDNPAESMQVRKDISLPPGAHGRVPLTIYFFFKPGTKEDQVRQFLIGDVKFYLNRLTEFVDEPASEPLRYEITQEKEGIYGARVRTFGIARHPAQLYESFSCILLFVFLFWLWRNKKENTPPGLIFGWFLVILWSLRFSYEFLKENQVEFENSMRLNMGQILSIPLIIAGILVLAYSYSHTTEQTPEHSDVDKLS
;
A
#
# COMPACT_ATOMS: atom_id res chain seq x y z
N MET A 1 26.86 -15.10 13.23
CA MET A 1 26.18 -13.85 13.57
C MET A 1 24.68 -14.14 13.64
N THR A 2 24.02 -13.92 14.76
CA THR A 2 22.57 -14.05 14.85
C THR A 2 21.94 -12.97 13.98
N PRO A 3 20.99 -13.29 13.08
CA PRO A 3 20.33 -12.29 12.24
C PRO A 3 19.71 -11.20 13.11
N SER A 4 20.03 -9.95 12.77
CA SER A 4 19.46 -8.78 13.47
C SER A 4 18.18 -8.40 12.78
N TYR A 5 17.06 -9.06 13.13
CA TYR A 5 15.73 -8.68 12.64
C TYR A 5 15.33 -7.31 13.16
N LEU A 6 14.70 -6.51 12.31
CA LEU A 6 14.09 -5.25 12.71
C LEU A 6 12.75 -5.54 13.41
N ILE A 7 12.58 -5.01 14.61
CA ILE A 7 11.27 -4.99 15.28
C ILE A 7 10.59 -3.67 14.93
N TRP A 8 9.46 -3.76 14.21
CA TRP A 8 8.67 -2.62 13.79
C TRP A 8 7.47 -2.42 14.70
N ASN A 9 7.50 -1.34 15.49
CA ASN A 9 6.45 -0.97 16.44
C ASN A 9 6.01 0.49 16.28
N ALA A 10 6.05 1.01 15.05
CA ALA A 10 5.52 2.35 14.80
C ALA A 10 3.98 2.29 14.74
N SER A 11 3.33 3.28 15.37
CA SER A 11 1.88 3.46 15.24
C SER A 11 1.50 3.77 13.80
N SER A 12 0.37 3.20 13.35
CA SER A 12 -0.27 3.57 12.08
C SER A 12 -0.81 5.00 12.10
N GLU A 13 -1.08 5.54 13.31
CA GLU A 13 -1.58 6.90 13.55
C GLU A 13 -0.44 7.85 13.94
N ILE A 14 -0.45 9.06 13.33
CA ILE A 14 0.49 10.14 13.64
C ILE A 14 0.01 10.87 14.91
N PHE A 15 -1.27 11.21 14.92
CA PHE A 15 -1.97 11.76 16.09
C PHE A 15 -3.48 11.51 15.94
N SER A 16 -4.18 11.49 17.08
CA SER A 16 -5.62 11.40 17.14
C SER A 16 -6.20 12.55 17.99
N PHE A 17 -7.32 13.11 17.53
CA PHE A 17 -8.08 14.14 18.27
C PHE A 17 -9.57 13.81 18.20
N GLY A 18 -10.12 13.39 19.32
CA GLY A 18 -11.49 12.89 19.38
C GLY A 18 -11.72 11.67 18.50
N SER A 19 -12.65 11.79 17.54
CA SER A 19 -12.92 10.73 16.56
C SER A 19 -12.07 10.83 15.29
N PHE A 20 -11.26 11.87 15.16
CA PHE A 20 -10.39 12.08 14.00
C PHE A 20 -8.99 11.54 14.30
N ALA A 21 -8.53 10.61 13.46
CA ALA A 21 -7.16 10.10 13.50
C ALA A 21 -6.46 10.37 12.17
N LEU A 22 -5.33 11.08 12.22
CA LEU A 22 -4.46 11.25 11.05
C LEU A 22 -3.50 10.06 10.97
N ARG A 23 -3.61 9.29 9.89
CA ARG A 23 -2.81 8.10 9.64
C ARG A 23 -1.71 8.36 8.61
N TRP A 24 -0.57 7.69 8.77
CA TRP A 24 0.55 7.76 7.82
C TRP A 24 0.13 7.43 6.40
N TYR A 25 -0.70 6.41 6.21
CA TYR A 25 -1.20 6.03 4.89
C TYR A 25 -1.94 7.19 4.20
N GLY A 26 -2.87 7.83 4.90
CA GLY A 26 -3.63 8.96 4.35
C GLY A 26 -2.75 10.17 4.04
N LEU A 27 -1.80 10.48 4.92
CA LEU A 27 -0.84 11.57 4.71
C LEU A 27 0.06 11.31 3.49
N LEU A 28 0.65 10.12 3.39
CA LEU A 28 1.54 9.74 2.28
C LEU A 28 0.79 9.70 0.95
N PHE A 29 -0.46 9.23 0.96
CA PHE A 29 -1.33 9.25 -0.22
C PHE A 29 -1.60 10.70 -0.68
N ALA A 30 -1.97 11.59 0.23
CA ALA A 30 -2.21 13.00 -0.07
C ALA A 30 -0.94 13.71 -0.57
N LEU A 31 0.20 13.47 0.08
CA LEU A 31 1.50 13.98 -0.37
C LEU A 31 1.86 13.48 -1.77
N GLY A 32 1.55 12.21 -2.07
CA GLY A 32 1.73 11.64 -3.40
C GLY A 32 0.99 12.44 -4.46
N PHE A 33 -0.26 12.79 -4.22
CA PHE A 33 -1.03 13.64 -5.13
C PHE A 33 -0.47 15.05 -5.26
N LEU A 34 -0.15 15.71 -4.15
CA LEU A 34 0.38 17.08 -4.16
C LEU A 34 1.71 17.18 -4.90
N ILE A 35 2.66 16.29 -4.59
CA ILE A 35 3.97 16.25 -5.25
C ILE A 35 3.80 15.92 -6.74
N SER A 36 2.94 14.95 -7.07
CA SER A 36 2.64 14.58 -8.45
C SER A 36 2.08 15.74 -9.24
N GLN A 37 1.18 16.53 -8.67
CA GLN A 37 0.64 17.72 -9.32
C GLN A 37 1.73 18.75 -9.62
N GLN A 38 2.66 19.01 -8.67
CA GLN A 38 3.78 19.92 -8.90
C GLN A 38 4.72 19.44 -10.01
N ILE A 39 5.00 18.13 -10.06
CA ILE A 39 5.80 17.54 -11.13
C ILE A 39 5.07 17.66 -12.47
N LEU A 40 3.75 17.47 -12.52
CA LEU A 40 2.98 17.63 -13.75
C LEU A 40 2.97 19.08 -14.24
N TYR A 41 2.87 20.06 -13.35
CA TYR A 41 3.06 21.48 -13.69
C TYR A 41 4.43 21.74 -14.29
N TYR A 42 5.48 21.16 -13.70
CA TYR A 42 6.84 21.28 -14.23
C TYR A 42 6.95 20.67 -15.64
N ILE A 43 6.42 19.46 -15.84
CA ILE A 43 6.39 18.75 -17.14
C ILE A 43 5.69 19.62 -18.19
N TYR A 44 4.49 20.12 -17.89
CA TYR A 44 3.68 20.94 -18.82
C TYR A 44 4.36 22.27 -19.13
N LYS A 45 4.97 22.91 -18.14
CA LYS A 45 5.75 24.13 -18.34
C LYS A 45 6.93 23.92 -19.29
N VAL A 46 7.69 22.84 -19.12
CA VAL A 46 8.83 22.51 -19.97
C VAL A 46 8.42 22.18 -21.40
N GLU A 47 7.25 21.51 -21.56
CA GLU A 47 6.67 21.17 -22.87
C GLU A 47 5.88 22.32 -23.51
N GLY A 48 5.87 23.52 -22.91
CA GLY A 48 5.12 24.69 -23.45
C GLY A 48 3.60 24.53 -23.44
N LYS A 49 3.06 23.59 -22.63
CA LYS A 49 1.63 23.32 -22.52
C LYS A 49 0.96 24.24 -21.49
N PRO A 50 -0.34 24.58 -21.68
CA PRO A 50 -1.06 25.44 -20.73
C PRO A 50 -1.14 24.80 -19.32
N GLN A 51 -0.76 25.58 -18.31
CA GLN A 51 -0.83 25.12 -16.90
C GLN A 51 -2.26 24.78 -16.46
N LYS A 52 -3.25 25.50 -16.98
CA LYS A 52 -4.69 25.24 -16.76
C LYS A 52 -5.11 23.81 -17.15
N ASP A 53 -4.37 23.17 -18.04
CA ASP A 53 -4.64 21.80 -18.44
C ASP A 53 -4.29 20.80 -17.34
N VAL A 54 -3.29 21.12 -16.51
CA VAL A 54 -2.93 20.32 -15.32
C VAL A 54 -4.07 20.32 -14.31
N ASP A 55 -4.68 21.50 -14.04
CA ASP A 55 -5.83 21.58 -13.13
C ASP A 55 -6.99 20.73 -13.63
N THR A 56 -7.27 20.83 -14.93
CA THR A 56 -8.32 20.02 -15.55
C THR A 56 -8.02 18.52 -15.41
N LEU A 57 -6.80 18.07 -15.72
CA LEU A 57 -6.39 16.68 -15.58
C LEU A 57 -6.49 16.21 -14.13
N THR A 58 -6.05 17.03 -13.19
CA THR A 58 -6.13 16.72 -11.76
C THR A 58 -7.58 16.46 -11.33
N ILE A 59 -8.52 17.33 -11.74
CA ILE A 59 -9.95 17.13 -11.45
C ILE A 59 -10.46 15.82 -12.07
N TYR A 60 -10.13 15.56 -13.36
CA TYR A 60 -10.52 14.31 -14.01
C TYR A 60 -10.01 13.09 -13.26
N MET A 61 -8.74 13.12 -12.83
CA MET A 61 -8.12 12.00 -12.10
C MET A 61 -8.71 11.80 -10.71
N VAL A 62 -8.89 12.87 -9.92
CA VAL A 62 -9.44 12.78 -8.56
C VAL A 62 -10.87 12.23 -8.60
N VAL A 63 -11.74 12.83 -9.43
CA VAL A 63 -13.13 12.38 -9.57
C VAL A 63 -13.18 10.93 -10.06
N ALA A 64 -12.40 10.60 -11.07
CA ALA A 64 -12.38 9.25 -11.63
C ALA A 64 -11.82 8.21 -10.66
N THR A 65 -10.82 8.56 -9.85
CA THR A 65 -10.27 7.66 -8.83
C THR A 65 -11.33 7.33 -7.79
N VAL A 66 -12.01 8.35 -7.26
CA VAL A 66 -13.02 8.17 -6.20
C VAL A 66 -14.24 7.39 -6.74
N LEU A 67 -14.81 7.86 -7.84
CA LEU A 67 -16.00 7.21 -8.43
C LEU A 67 -15.68 5.82 -8.95
N GLY A 68 -14.55 5.64 -9.63
CA GLY A 68 -14.13 4.36 -10.18
C GLY A 68 -13.86 3.34 -9.07
N ALA A 69 -13.14 3.74 -8.02
CA ALA A 69 -12.83 2.85 -6.89
C ALA A 69 -14.12 2.45 -6.15
N ARG A 70 -15.06 3.39 -5.95
CA ARG A 70 -16.34 3.11 -5.31
C ARG A 70 -17.22 2.20 -6.16
N LEU A 71 -17.41 2.54 -7.43
CA LEU A 71 -18.19 1.70 -8.36
C LEU A 71 -17.59 0.31 -8.52
N GLY A 72 -16.26 0.21 -8.63
CA GLY A 72 -15.58 -1.07 -8.70
C GLY A 72 -15.83 -1.91 -7.45
N HIS A 73 -15.79 -1.31 -6.26
CA HIS A 73 -16.12 -2.03 -5.02
C HIS A 73 -17.57 -2.53 -5.03
N ILE A 74 -18.52 -1.68 -5.37
CA ILE A 74 -19.96 -2.06 -5.41
C ILE A 74 -20.19 -3.20 -6.41
N ILE A 75 -19.66 -3.08 -7.62
CA ILE A 75 -19.87 -4.08 -8.68
C ILE A 75 -19.35 -5.46 -8.27
N PHE A 76 -18.17 -5.51 -7.65
CA PHE A 76 -17.50 -6.79 -7.36
C PHE A 76 -17.82 -7.36 -5.97
N TYR A 77 -18.14 -6.52 -4.98
CA TYR A 77 -18.27 -6.99 -3.59
C TYR A 77 -19.64 -6.76 -2.96
N GLN A 78 -20.43 -5.80 -3.46
CA GLN A 78 -21.73 -5.42 -2.89
C GLN A 78 -22.77 -5.11 -3.98
N PRO A 79 -22.99 -5.99 -4.98
CA PRO A 79 -23.89 -5.69 -6.09
C PRO A 79 -25.33 -5.43 -5.65
N ASP A 80 -25.75 -5.97 -4.52
CA ASP A 80 -27.10 -5.77 -3.97
C ASP A 80 -27.38 -4.30 -3.60
N MET A 81 -26.33 -3.49 -3.38
CA MET A 81 -26.50 -2.05 -3.11
C MET A 81 -27.19 -1.28 -4.26
N PHE A 82 -27.10 -1.76 -5.49
CA PHE A 82 -27.83 -1.14 -6.59
C PHE A 82 -29.35 -1.17 -6.40
N LEU A 83 -29.87 -2.18 -5.69
CA LEU A 83 -31.28 -2.38 -5.43
C LEU A 83 -31.68 -1.89 -4.03
N THR A 84 -30.82 -2.10 -3.03
CA THR A 84 -31.18 -1.84 -1.62
C THR A 84 -30.89 -0.41 -1.16
N ASN A 85 -29.78 0.18 -1.65
CA ASN A 85 -29.37 1.55 -1.24
C ASN A 85 -28.62 2.28 -2.36
N PRO A 86 -29.28 2.66 -3.47
CA PRO A 86 -28.61 3.30 -4.60
C PRO A 86 -27.99 4.65 -4.27
N LEU A 87 -28.54 5.41 -3.30
CA LEU A 87 -27.95 6.68 -2.86
C LEU A 87 -26.66 6.48 -2.08
N GLY A 88 -26.55 5.44 -1.27
CA GLY A 88 -25.33 5.07 -0.52
C GLY A 88 -24.15 4.63 -1.41
N ILE A 89 -24.37 4.43 -2.71
CA ILE A 89 -23.30 4.12 -3.66
C ILE A 89 -22.35 5.31 -3.80
N LEU A 90 -22.87 6.53 -3.93
CA LEU A 90 -22.09 7.74 -4.18
C LEU A 90 -22.01 8.69 -2.99
N LEU A 91 -22.97 8.63 -2.08
CA LEU A 91 -23.02 9.53 -0.93
C LEU A 91 -22.34 8.91 0.29
N PRO A 92 -21.46 9.67 0.97
CA PRO A 92 -20.76 9.19 2.17
C PRO A 92 -21.63 9.30 3.44
N PHE A 93 -22.96 9.17 3.30
CA PHE A 93 -23.91 9.37 4.38
C PHE A 93 -24.89 8.19 4.45
N GLU A 94 -25.23 7.78 5.68
CA GLU A 94 -26.39 6.95 5.99
C GLU A 94 -27.48 7.81 6.59
N PHE A 95 -28.73 7.62 6.13
CA PHE A 95 -29.88 8.39 6.59
C PHE A 95 -30.73 7.63 7.62
N GLU A 96 -30.64 6.30 7.65
CA GLU A 96 -31.36 5.42 8.56
C GLU A 96 -30.40 4.57 9.40
N PRO A 97 -30.70 4.29 10.69
CA PRO A 97 -31.79 4.82 11.53
C PRO A 97 -31.54 6.25 12.04
N LYS A 98 -30.34 6.81 11.84
CA LYS A 98 -29.96 8.20 12.15
C LYS A 98 -28.97 8.69 11.13
N PHE A 99 -29.03 9.97 10.78
CA PHE A 99 -28.04 10.60 9.92
C PHE A 99 -26.62 10.40 10.49
N ARG A 100 -25.78 9.76 9.71
CA ARG A 100 -24.37 9.50 10.07
C ARG A 100 -23.48 9.71 8.85
N PHE A 101 -22.38 10.43 9.06
CA PHE A 101 -21.31 10.47 8.07
C PHE A 101 -20.50 9.19 8.17
N THR A 102 -20.54 8.36 7.13
CA THR A 102 -19.85 7.06 7.07
C THR A 102 -18.51 7.15 6.34
N GLY A 103 -18.28 8.24 5.61
CA GLY A 103 -17.23 8.32 4.62
C GLY A 103 -17.52 7.38 3.43
N LEU A 104 -16.65 7.40 2.45
CA LEU A 104 -16.69 6.45 1.32
C LEU A 104 -15.97 5.16 1.76
N GLN A 105 -16.71 4.23 2.34
CA GLN A 105 -16.20 2.91 2.72
C GLN A 105 -16.24 1.96 1.53
N GLY A 106 -15.25 1.06 1.45
CA GLY A 106 -15.16 0.10 0.36
C GLY A 106 -14.72 0.76 -0.95
N LEU A 107 -13.42 0.73 -1.20
CA LEU A 107 -12.78 1.26 -2.40
C LEU A 107 -11.95 0.16 -3.05
N ALA A 108 -12.24 -0.18 -4.30
CA ALA A 108 -11.48 -1.16 -5.06
C ALA A 108 -10.45 -0.46 -5.97
N SER A 109 -9.18 -0.76 -5.78
CA SER A 109 -8.08 -0.15 -6.55
C SER A 109 -8.21 -0.38 -8.07
N HIS A 110 -8.69 -1.56 -8.48
CA HIS A 110 -8.94 -1.88 -9.90
C HIS A 110 -9.98 -0.93 -10.51
N GLY A 111 -11.08 -0.67 -9.78
CA GLY A 111 -12.09 0.28 -10.22
C GLY A 111 -11.53 1.69 -10.37
N GLY A 112 -10.67 2.13 -9.44
CA GLY A 112 -9.95 3.40 -9.56
C GLY A 112 -9.07 3.47 -10.80
N ALA A 113 -8.31 2.42 -11.10
CA ALA A 113 -7.45 2.36 -12.28
C ALA A 113 -8.27 2.43 -13.59
N PHE A 114 -9.34 1.67 -13.71
CA PHE A 114 -10.25 1.74 -14.87
C PHE A 114 -10.89 3.13 -14.99
N GLY A 115 -11.32 3.71 -13.87
CA GLY A 115 -11.88 5.06 -13.84
C GLY A 115 -10.89 6.10 -14.38
N ILE A 116 -9.64 6.07 -13.93
CA ILE A 116 -8.58 6.97 -14.41
C ILE A 116 -8.34 6.78 -15.92
N LEU A 117 -8.17 5.55 -16.40
CA LEU A 117 -7.96 5.29 -17.84
C LEU A 117 -9.11 5.83 -18.67
N PHE A 118 -10.35 5.62 -18.24
CA PHE A 118 -11.55 6.14 -18.90
C PHE A 118 -11.60 7.68 -18.89
N ALA A 119 -11.31 8.30 -17.75
CA ALA A 119 -11.30 9.76 -17.62
C ALA A 119 -10.21 10.42 -18.50
N LEU A 120 -9.01 9.82 -18.55
CA LEU A 120 -7.95 10.30 -19.44
C LEU A 120 -8.30 10.12 -20.91
N TRP A 121 -9.03 9.05 -21.25
CA TRP A 121 -9.59 8.90 -22.60
C TRP A 121 -10.60 9.99 -22.92
N LEU A 122 -11.54 10.29 -22.02
CA LEU A 122 -12.50 11.41 -22.20
C LEU A 122 -11.76 12.75 -22.33
N TYR A 123 -10.72 12.98 -21.53
CA TYR A 123 -9.91 14.18 -21.62
C TYR A 123 -9.24 14.31 -23.00
N SER A 124 -8.65 13.24 -23.51
CA SER A 124 -7.95 13.23 -24.80
C SER A 124 -8.89 13.52 -26.00
N ARG A 125 -10.20 13.25 -25.85
CA ARG A 125 -11.23 13.59 -26.86
C ARG A 125 -11.36 15.09 -27.12
N LYS A 126 -10.81 15.94 -26.23
CA LYS A 126 -10.74 17.40 -26.46
C LYS A 126 -9.73 17.81 -27.54
N LYS A 127 -8.97 16.86 -28.09
CA LYS A 127 -8.03 17.02 -29.23
C LYS A 127 -7.03 18.18 -29.02
N LYS A 128 -6.50 18.36 -27.82
CA LYS A 128 -5.50 19.39 -27.55
C LYS A 128 -4.15 19.01 -28.17
N PRO A 129 -3.39 19.98 -28.74
CA PRO A 129 -2.09 19.71 -29.33
C PRO A 129 -1.12 19.06 -28.33
N GLY A 130 -0.43 17.99 -28.75
CA GLY A 130 0.53 17.29 -27.91
C GLY A 130 -0.07 16.58 -26.69
N GLN A 131 -1.40 16.34 -26.69
CA GLN A 131 -2.13 15.71 -25.58
C GLN A 131 -3.09 14.61 -26.08
N ASN A 132 -2.65 13.78 -27.04
CA ASN A 132 -3.39 12.59 -27.39
C ASN A 132 -3.36 11.58 -26.22
N TYR A 133 -4.16 10.53 -26.31
CA TYR A 133 -4.35 9.59 -25.21
C TYR A 133 -3.03 8.98 -24.70
N LEU A 134 -2.18 8.47 -25.59
CA LEU A 134 -0.89 7.89 -25.21
C LEU A 134 0.09 8.94 -24.67
N GLN A 135 0.11 10.15 -25.24
CA GLN A 135 0.94 11.25 -24.73
C GLN A 135 0.53 11.67 -23.31
N VAL A 136 -0.76 11.68 -23.01
CA VAL A 136 -1.23 11.98 -21.65
C VAL A 136 -0.86 10.84 -20.70
N LEU A 137 -1.08 9.58 -21.11
CA LEU A 137 -0.67 8.41 -20.30
C LEU A 137 0.82 8.42 -19.99
N ASP A 138 1.68 8.75 -20.97
CA ASP A 138 3.14 8.83 -20.76
C ASP A 138 3.53 9.79 -19.61
N ARG A 139 2.82 10.91 -19.46
CA ARG A 139 3.10 11.86 -18.36
C ARG A 139 2.52 11.40 -17.04
N ILE A 140 1.31 10.85 -17.07
CA ILE A 140 0.62 10.43 -15.86
C ILE A 140 1.30 9.22 -15.20
N VAL A 141 1.81 8.24 -15.95
CA VAL A 141 2.43 7.06 -15.34
C VAL A 141 3.74 7.36 -14.60
N ILE A 142 4.44 8.45 -14.94
CA ILE A 142 5.58 8.95 -14.16
C ILE A 142 5.11 9.24 -12.73
N LEU A 143 3.98 9.93 -12.61
CA LEU A 143 3.40 10.34 -11.33
C LEU A 143 2.79 9.15 -10.58
N VAL A 144 2.19 8.20 -11.32
CA VAL A 144 1.64 6.96 -10.75
C VAL A 144 2.74 6.14 -10.09
N ALA A 145 3.94 6.06 -10.68
CA ALA A 145 5.07 5.37 -10.08
C ALA A 145 5.47 6.02 -8.73
N LEU A 146 5.55 7.35 -8.65
CA LEU A 146 5.87 8.08 -7.42
C LEU A 146 4.77 7.89 -6.35
N THR A 147 3.51 8.10 -6.74
CA THR A 147 2.38 7.93 -5.82
C THR A 147 2.29 6.48 -5.33
N GLY A 148 2.53 5.51 -6.21
CA GLY A 148 2.62 4.09 -5.87
C GLY A 148 3.67 3.80 -4.80
N ALA A 149 4.86 4.42 -4.91
CA ALA A 149 5.90 4.28 -3.89
C ALA A 149 5.44 4.78 -2.51
N LEU A 150 4.79 5.94 -2.44
CA LEU A 150 4.29 6.52 -1.19
C LEU A 150 3.12 5.71 -0.60
N ILE A 151 2.25 5.18 -1.44
CA ILE A 151 1.18 4.26 -1.01
C ILE A 151 1.78 3.00 -0.38
N ARG A 152 2.80 2.40 -1.00
CA ARG A 152 3.47 1.20 -0.45
C ARG A 152 4.19 1.49 0.86
N LEU A 153 4.79 2.66 0.98
CA LEU A 153 5.35 3.12 2.26
C LEU A 153 4.24 3.27 3.32
N GLY A 154 3.08 3.80 2.96
CA GLY A 154 1.91 3.87 3.83
C GLY A 154 1.41 2.49 4.29
N ASN A 155 1.37 1.49 3.39
CA ASN A 155 1.05 0.11 3.77
C ASN A 155 2.06 -0.47 4.78
N PHE A 156 3.34 -0.10 4.68
CA PHE A 156 4.35 -0.51 5.65
C PHE A 156 4.06 0.04 7.06
N PHE A 157 3.69 1.32 7.18
CA PHE A 157 3.27 1.90 8.45
C PHE A 157 2.01 1.22 9.02
N ASN A 158 1.07 0.84 8.17
CA ASN A 158 -0.12 0.10 8.58
C ASN A 158 0.14 -1.39 8.85
N SER A 159 1.36 -1.89 8.62
CA SER A 159 1.69 -3.33 8.72
C SER A 159 0.73 -4.21 7.91
N GLU A 160 0.38 -3.76 6.69
CA GLU A 160 -0.50 -4.44 5.72
C GLU A 160 0.31 -5.00 4.54
N ILE A 161 -0.25 -6.00 3.84
CA ILE A 161 0.35 -6.58 2.63
C ILE A 161 1.78 -7.06 2.90
N ILE A 162 1.96 -7.73 4.04
CA ILE A 162 3.23 -8.30 4.47
C ILE A 162 3.64 -9.47 3.59
N GLY A 163 4.93 -9.75 3.55
CA GLY A 163 5.45 -10.92 2.84
C GLY A 163 5.43 -12.20 3.66
N LYS A 164 5.85 -13.30 3.05
CA LYS A 164 6.01 -14.61 3.69
C LYS A 164 7.01 -14.56 4.84
N PRO A 165 6.92 -15.48 5.81
CA PRO A 165 7.93 -15.66 6.84
C PRO A 165 9.32 -15.85 6.23
N THR A 166 10.37 -15.31 6.89
CA THR A 166 11.71 -15.37 6.37
C THR A 166 12.78 -15.46 7.47
N ASP A 167 13.82 -16.23 7.21
CA ASP A 167 15.03 -16.27 8.03
C ASP A 167 16.09 -15.26 7.57
N SER A 168 15.77 -14.44 6.57
CA SER A 168 16.66 -13.41 6.05
C SER A 168 16.94 -12.30 7.09
N PRO A 169 18.16 -11.78 7.17
CA PRO A 169 18.52 -10.70 8.10
C PRO A 169 17.79 -9.38 7.84
N ILE A 170 17.18 -9.22 6.67
CA ILE A 170 16.33 -8.07 6.32
C ILE A 170 14.86 -8.28 6.69
N GLY A 171 14.52 -9.41 7.33
CA GLY A 171 13.17 -9.69 7.83
C GLY A 171 12.73 -8.67 8.88
N VAL A 172 11.44 -8.35 8.89
CA VAL A 172 10.81 -7.41 9.82
C VAL A 172 9.76 -8.15 10.65
N VAL A 173 9.82 -7.95 11.96
CA VAL A 173 8.80 -8.43 12.91
C VAL A 173 7.82 -7.27 13.16
N PHE A 174 6.60 -7.38 12.65
CA PHE A 174 5.58 -6.35 12.76
C PHE A 174 4.82 -6.50 14.08
N VAL A 175 5.26 -5.81 15.13
CA VAL A 175 4.64 -5.87 16.47
C VAL A 175 3.60 -4.78 16.71
N SER A 176 3.52 -3.77 15.85
CA SER A 176 2.52 -2.70 15.93
C SER A 176 1.09 -3.24 15.93
N ARG A 177 0.80 -4.27 15.12
CA ARG A 177 -0.55 -4.91 15.08
C ARG A 177 -0.89 -5.62 16.40
N ILE A 178 0.11 -6.18 17.07
CA ILE A 178 -0.06 -6.80 18.40
C ILE A 178 -0.37 -5.72 19.42
N THR A 179 0.42 -4.62 19.40
CA THR A 179 0.23 -3.48 20.29
C THR A 179 -1.15 -2.84 20.11
N GLU A 180 -1.54 -2.54 18.87
CA GLU A 180 -2.85 -1.98 18.55
C GLU A 180 -3.99 -2.90 19.00
N ALA A 181 -3.91 -4.20 18.72
CA ALA A 181 -4.98 -5.14 19.07
C ALA A 181 -5.18 -5.28 20.58
N ILE A 182 -4.09 -5.24 21.37
CA ILE A 182 -4.17 -5.42 22.83
C ILE A 182 -4.49 -4.09 23.53
N MET A 183 -3.90 -2.97 23.06
CA MET A 183 -3.99 -1.69 23.77
C MET A 183 -5.18 -0.82 23.33
N ASP A 184 -5.63 -0.91 22.08
CA ASP A 184 -6.62 -0.01 21.51
C ASP A 184 -8.05 -0.60 21.49
N ASP A 185 -8.24 -1.83 22.00
CA ASP A 185 -9.57 -2.43 22.08
C ASP A 185 -10.43 -1.72 23.13
N LYS A 186 -11.32 -0.83 22.66
CA LYS A 186 -12.28 -0.09 23.49
C LYS A 186 -13.48 -0.92 23.95
N THR A 187 -13.60 -2.16 23.48
CA THR A 187 -14.73 -3.04 23.87
C THR A 187 -14.50 -3.74 25.20
N ARG A 188 -13.28 -3.68 25.75
CA ARG A 188 -12.87 -4.34 26.99
C ARG A 188 -12.24 -3.33 27.96
N ASP A 189 -12.41 -3.59 29.24
CA ASP A 189 -11.71 -2.83 30.26
C ASP A 189 -10.24 -3.30 30.32
N ASN A 190 -9.36 -2.47 29.80
CA ASN A 190 -7.94 -2.78 29.71
C ASN A 190 -7.21 -2.24 30.96
N PRO A 191 -6.71 -3.12 31.85
CA PRO A 191 -5.98 -2.72 33.05
C PRO A 191 -4.55 -2.25 32.76
N ALA A 192 -4.00 -2.55 31.55
CA ALA A 192 -2.67 -2.11 31.17
C ALA A 192 -2.68 -0.60 30.83
N GLU A 193 -1.68 0.12 31.33
CA GLU A 193 -1.42 1.52 31.02
C GLU A 193 -0.57 1.64 29.75
N SER A 194 0.46 0.78 29.63
CA SER A 194 1.34 0.75 28.45
C SER A 194 1.91 -0.64 28.20
N MET A 195 2.38 -0.83 26.97
CA MET A 195 2.98 -2.06 26.50
C MET A 195 4.26 -1.77 25.71
N GLN A 196 5.30 -2.55 25.92
CA GLN A 196 6.54 -2.50 25.17
C GLN A 196 6.92 -3.89 24.69
N VAL A 197 7.36 -4.00 23.43
CA VAL A 197 7.85 -5.26 22.87
C VAL A 197 9.34 -5.15 22.59
N ARG A 198 10.11 -6.13 23.07
CA ARG A 198 11.56 -6.21 22.86
C ARG A 198 11.94 -7.60 22.38
N LYS A 199 13.04 -7.68 21.63
CA LYS A 199 13.65 -8.94 21.28
C LYS A 199 14.22 -9.60 22.54
N ASP A 200 13.93 -10.88 22.75
CA ASP A 200 14.56 -11.66 23.78
C ASP A 200 15.91 -12.19 23.26
N ILE A 201 17.00 -11.55 23.71
CA ILE A 201 18.35 -11.91 23.28
C ILE A 201 18.91 -13.14 24.02
N SER A 202 18.20 -13.63 25.05
CA SER A 202 18.60 -14.82 25.81
C SER A 202 18.35 -16.12 25.05
N LEU A 203 17.47 -16.07 24.04
CA LEU A 203 17.10 -17.21 23.22
C LEU A 203 17.57 -17.03 21.77
N PRO A 204 18.03 -18.09 21.10
CA PRO A 204 18.34 -18.02 19.68
C PRO A 204 17.05 -17.89 18.86
N PRO A 205 17.09 -17.25 17.67
CA PRO A 205 16.00 -17.30 16.72
C PRO A 205 15.68 -18.76 16.33
N GLY A 206 14.38 -19.06 16.19
CA GLY A 206 13.92 -20.32 15.64
C GLY A 206 13.95 -20.33 14.11
N ALA A 207 13.67 -21.48 13.49
CA ALA A 207 13.46 -21.60 12.06
C ALA A 207 12.16 -20.92 11.61
N HIS A 208 12.02 -20.68 10.29
CA HIS A 208 10.81 -20.10 9.68
C HIS A 208 10.43 -18.71 10.21
N GLY A 209 11.44 -17.85 10.44
CA GLY A 209 11.24 -16.48 10.86
C GLY A 209 10.85 -16.31 12.34
N ARG A 210 10.89 -17.37 13.17
CA ARG A 210 10.57 -17.27 14.62
C ARG A 210 11.60 -16.46 15.35
N VAL A 211 11.19 -15.32 15.91
CA VAL A 211 12.04 -14.40 16.67
C VAL A 211 11.55 -14.35 18.12
N PRO A 212 12.38 -14.72 19.12
CA PRO A 212 11.98 -14.61 20.51
C PRO A 212 11.68 -13.16 20.89
N LEU A 213 10.51 -12.94 21.49
CA LEU A 213 10.05 -11.64 21.96
C LEU A 213 9.69 -11.70 23.44
N THR A 214 9.96 -10.60 24.13
CA THR A 214 9.41 -10.32 25.45
C THR A 214 8.50 -9.10 25.34
N ILE A 215 7.24 -9.29 25.74
CA ILE A 215 6.24 -8.24 25.85
C ILE A 215 6.20 -7.81 27.31
N TYR A 216 6.43 -6.52 27.57
CA TYR A 216 6.36 -5.92 28.90
C TYR A 216 5.04 -5.14 29.00
N PHE A 217 4.27 -5.44 30.03
CA PHE A 217 3.07 -4.69 30.40
C PHE A 217 3.32 -3.90 31.66
N PHE A 218 2.86 -2.66 31.67
CA PHE A 218 2.81 -1.80 32.83
C PHE A 218 1.34 -1.52 33.14
N PHE A 219 0.93 -1.79 34.38
CA PHE A 219 -0.47 -1.74 34.77
C PHE A 219 -0.80 -0.42 35.47
N LYS A 220 -2.06 -0.01 35.37
CA LYS A 220 -2.58 1.20 36.03
C LYS A 220 -2.45 1.06 37.55
N PRO A 221 -2.15 2.18 38.28
CA PRO A 221 -2.16 2.17 39.75
C PRO A 221 -3.47 1.66 40.29
N GLY A 222 -3.42 0.79 41.33
CA GLY A 222 -4.60 0.18 41.94
C GLY A 222 -5.13 -1.09 41.25
N THR A 223 -4.54 -1.52 40.12
CA THR A 223 -4.86 -2.82 39.50
C THR A 223 -4.43 -3.94 40.47
N LYS A 224 -5.30 -4.92 40.72
CA LYS A 224 -5.02 -6.06 41.58
C LYS A 224 -4.32 -7.17 40.80
N GLU A 225 -3.52 -7.99 41.49
CA GLU A 225 -2.80 -9.11 40.83
C GLU A 225 -3.74 -10.08 40.10
N ASP A 226 -4.92 -10.37 40.66
CA ASP A 226 -5.89 -11.23 39.99
C ASP A 226 -6.42 -10.65 38.66
N GLN A 227 -6.58 -9.32 38.57
CA GLN A 227 -6.96 -8.64 37.36
C GLN A 227 -5.83 -8.71 36.31
N VAL A 228 -4.57 -8.55 36.76
CA VAL A 228 -3.40 -8.75 35.89
C VAL A 228 -3.39 -10.16 35.33
N ARG A 229 -3.57 -11.16 36.18
CA ARG A 229 -3.60 -12.57 35.78
C ARG A 229 -4.74 -12.88 34.79
N GLN A 230 -5.95 -12.39 35.05
CA GLN A 230 -7.09 -12.56 34.15
C GLN A 230 -6.84 -11.90 32.79
N PHE A 231 -6.29 -10.70 32.77
CA PHE A 231 -5.93 -10.02 31.53
C PHE A 231 -4.91 -10.80 30.73
N LEU A 232 -3.86 -11.33 31.35
CA LEU A 232 -2.81 -12.08 30.66
C LEU A 232 -3.31 -13.40 30.07
N ILE A 233 -4.02 -14.22 30.87
CA ILE A 233 -4.51 -15.55 30.41
C ILE A 233 -5.75 -15.46 29.55
N GLY A 234 -6.54 -14.38 29.66
CA GLY A 234 -7.74 -14.14 28.86
C GLY A 234 -7.40 -13.31 27.62
N ASP A 235 -7.28 -11.98 27.79
CA ASP A 235 -7.20 -11.04 26.68
C ASP A 235 -5.91 -11.15 25.89
N VAL A 236 -4.75 -11.13 26.56
CA VAL A 236 -3.45 -11.22 25.88
C VAL A 236 -3.34 -12.53 25.10
N LYS A 237 -3.65 -13.68 25.75
CA LYS A 237 -3.61 -14.99 25.11
C LYS A 237 -4.57 -15.06 23.91
N PHE A 238 -5.77 -14.49 24.04
CA PHE A 238 -6.76 -14.44 22.97
C PHE A 238 -6.23 -13.68 21.73
N TYR A 239 -5.64 -12.49 21.91
CA TYR A 239 -5.09 -11.71 20.81
C TYR A 239 -3.88 -12.37 20.16
N LEU A 240 -2.94 -12.91 20.98
CA LEU A 240 -1.78 -13.61 20.43
C LEU A 240 -2.19 -14.83 19.59
N ASN A 241 -3.22 -15.55 20.00
CA ASN A 241 -3.74 -16.69 19.23
C ASN A 241 -4.49 -16.29 17.94
N ARG A 242 -5.01 -15.05 17.85
CA ARG A 242 -5.68 -14.56 16.62
C ARG A 242 -4.72 -13.94 15.63
N LEU A 243 -3.62 -13.42 16.10
CA LEU A 243 -2.63 -12.69 15.27
C LEU A 243 -1.54 -13.63 14.74
N THR A 244 -1.94 -14.80 14.24
CA THR A 244 -1.03 -15.86 13.77
C THR A 244 -0.16 -15.44 12.59
N GLU A 245 -0.51 -14.36 11.90
CA GLU A 245 0.35 -13.75 10.88
C GLU A 245 1.57 -13.05 11.48
N PHE A 246 1.50 -12.59 12.73
CA PHE A 246 2.52 -11.76 13.38
C PHE A 246 3.22 -12.47 14.53
N VAL A 247 2.53 -13.43 15.17
CA VAL A 247 2.97 -14.14 16.36
C VAL A 247 2.75 -15.63 16.21
N ASP A 248 3.74 -16.40 16.63
CA ASP A 248 3.65 -17.85 16.76
C ASP A 248 3.51 -18.24 18.23
N GLU A 249 2.30 -18.10 18.75
CA GLU A 249 1.93 -18.46 20.12
C GLU A 249 1.05 -19.72 20.11
N PRO A 250 1.52 -20.87 20.64
CA PRO A 250 0.75 -22.11 20.62
C PRO A 250 -0.58 -21.99 21.38
N ALA A 251 -1.70 -22.29 20.75
CA ALA A 251 -3.02 -22.22 21.38
C ALA A 251 -3.19 -23.26 22.50
N SER A 252 -2.53 -24.42 22.38
CA SER A 252 -2.60 -25.54 23.32
C SER A 252 -1.71 -25.37 24.54
N GLU A 253 -0.72 -24.46 24.52
CA GLU A 253 0.18 -24.23 25.65
C GLU A 253 -0.31 -23.06 26.51
N PRO A 254 -0.09 -23.10 27.82
CA PRO A 254 -0.34 -21.93 28.67
C PRO A 254 0.62 -20.79 28.33
N LEU A 255 0.14 -19.57 28.49
CA LEU A 255 0.96 -18.39 28.26
C LEU A 255 2.16 -18.37 29.23
N ARG A 256 3.36 -18.10 28.73
CA ARG A 256 4.57 -18.00 29.53
C ARG A 256 4.72 -16.56 30.02
N TYR A 257 4.38 -16.30 31.27
CA TYR A 257 4.44 -14.95 31.83
C TYR A 257 5.02 -14.95 33.27
N GLU A 258 5.52 -13.80 33.67
CA GLU A 258 5.98 -13.47 35.02
C GLU A 258 5.32 -12.15 35.43
N ILE A 259 4.71 -12.11 36.62
CA ILE A 259 4.17 -10.89 37.21
C ILE A 259 5.20 -10.36 38.22
N THR A 260 5.51 -9.07 38.15
CA THR A 260 6.43 -8.37 39.06
C THR A 260 5.71 -7.19 39.68
N GLN A 261 5.96 -6.96 40.95
CA GLN A 261 5.52 -5.75 41.65
C GLN A 261 6.69 -4.77 41.66
N GLU A 262 6.55 -3.63 40.92
CA GLU A 262 7.67 -2.69 40.75
C GLU A 262 7.78 -1.67 41.88
N LYS A 263 6.63 -1.19 42.43
CA LYS A 263 6.52 -0.31 43.62
C LYS A 263 5.15 -0.51 44.24
N GLU A 264 4.89 0.13 45.37
CA GLU A 264 3.64 0.01 46.14
C GLU A 264 2.41 0.08 45.25
N GLY A 265 1.75 -1.07 45.01
CA GLY A 265 0.50 -1.20 44.27
C GLY A 265 0.62 -1.10 42.74
N ILE A 266 1.82 -1.04 42.16
CA ILE A 266 2.01 -1.03 40.68
C ILE A 266 2.58 -2.38 40.26
N TYR A 267 1.84 -3.08 39.41
CA TYR A 267 2.26 -4.33 38.81
C TYR A 267 2.85 -4.13 37.42
N GLY A 268 3.86 -4.94 37.11
CA GLY A 268 4.35 -5.17 35.77
C GLY A 268 4.20 -6.64 35.41
N ALA A 269 4.19 -6.96 34.13
CA ALA A 269 4.26 -8.35 33.66
C ALA A 269 5.18 -8.48 32.45
N ARG A 270 5.80 -9.65 32.33
CA ARG A 270 6.62 -10.06 31.19
C ARG A 270 5.98 -11.29 30.57
N VAL A 271 5.70 -11.21 29.28
CA VAL A 271 5.16 -12.31 28.49
C VAL A 271 6.20 -12.71 27.45
N ARG A 272 6.58 -13.98 27.42
CA ARG A 272 7.54 -14.51 26.43
C ARG A 272 6.78 -15.22 25.33
N THR A 273 7.03 -14.83 24.09
CA THR A 273 6.40 -15.41 22.89
C THR A 273 7.36 -15.35 21.71
N PHE A 274 6.90 -15.74 20.51
CA PHE A 274 7.68 -15.66 19.29
C PHE A 274 6.96 -14.77 18.28
N GLY A 275 7.64 -13.70 17.83
CA GLY A 275 7.21 -12.96 16.64
C GLY A 275 7.62 -13.68 15.37
N ILE A 276 6.97 -13.36 14.27
CA ILE A 276 7.29 -13.90 12.94
C ILE A 276 7.95 -12.81 12.12
N ALA A 277 9.23 -13.00 11.77
CA ALA A 277 9.94 -12.13 10.84
C ALA A 277 9.45 -12.42 9.41
N ARG A 278 9.06 -11.38 8.70
CA ARG A 278 8.48 -11.45 7.35
C ARG A 278 9.24 -10.59 6.36
N HIS A 279 9.20 -10.94 5.09
CA HIS A 279 9.68 -10.06 4.04
C HIS A 279 8.91 -8.74 4.07
N PRO A 280 9.59 -7.57 4.18
CA PRO A 280 8.94 -6.26 4.06
C PRO A 280 8.61 -5.95 2.59
N ALA A 281 7.65 -6.71 2.02
CA ALA A 281 7.28 -6.63 0.61
C ALA A 281 6.89 -5.20 0.20
N GLN A 282 6.27 -4.45 1.11
CA GLN A 282 5.89 -3.05 0.91
C GLN A 282 7.10 -2.16 0.63
N LEU A 283 8.22 -2.37 1.37
CA LEU A 283 9.46 -1.61 1.16
C LEU A 283 10.13 -1.97 -0.17
N TYR A 284 10.10 -3.25 -0.58
CA TYR A 284 10.61 -3.67 -1.87
C TYR A 284 9.84 -3.00 -3.00
N GLU A 285 8.50 -3.01 -2.91
CA GLU A 285 7.63 -2.36 -3.89
C GLU A 285 7.80 -0.83 -3.88
N SER A 286 7.90 -0.21 -2.71
CA SER A 286 8.12 1.23 -2.58
C SER A 286 9.43 1.65 -3.24
N PHE A 287 10.52 0.97 -2.91
CA PHE A 287 11.84 1.28 -3.45
C PHE A 287 11.89 1.08 -4.98
N SER A 288 11.36 -0.03 -5.48
CA SER A 288 11.32 -0.26 -6.93
C SER A 288 10.43 0.72 -7.68
N CYS A 289 9.32 1.18 -7.08
CA CYS A 289 8.50 2.26 -7.65
C CYS A 289 9.24 3.60 -7.68
N ILE A 290 10.10 3.91 -6.69
CA ILE A 290 10.98 5.08 -6.73
C ILE A 290 11.98 4.97 -7.89
N LEU A 291 12.63 3.81 -8.05
CA LEU A 291 13.55 3.59 -9.16
C LEU A 291 12.85 3.70 -10.51
N LEU A 292 11.65 3.13 -10.61
CA LEU A 292 10.81 3.26 -11.81
C LEU A 292 10.46 4.72 -12.09
N PHE A 293 10.04 5.50 -11.09
CA PHE A 293 9.79 6.93 -11.23
C PHE A 293 11.02 7.66 -11.78
N VAL A 294 12.20 7.43 -11.19
CA VAL A 294 13.45 8.06 -11.63
C VAL A 294 13.76 7.70 -13.08
N PHE A 295 13.62 6.43 -13.44
CA PHE A 295 13.84 5.96 -14.80
C PHE A 295 12.86 6.59 -15.82
N LEU A 296 11.58 6.60 -15.52
CA LEU A 296 10.56 7.18 -16.42
C LEU A 296 10.70 8.69 -16.55
N PHE A 297 11.01 9.37 -15.44
CA PHE A 297 11.27 10.81 -15.44
C PHE A 297 12.54 11.15 -16.23
N TRP A 298 13.59 10.33 -16.12
CA TRP A 298 14.80 10.45 -16.92
C TRP A 298 14.53 10.26 -18.41
N LEU A 299 13.74 9.25 -18.80
CA LEU A 299 13.32 9.06 -20.20
C LEU A 299 12.59 10.29 -20.74
N TRP A 300 11.64 10.81 -19.96
CA TRP A 300 10.93 12.02 -20.32
C TRP A 300 11.88 13.22 -20.43
N ARG A 301 12.77 13.42 -19.46
CA ARG A 301 13.69 14.57 -19.44
C ARG A 301 14.60 14.66 -20.66
N ASN A 302 15.01 13.51 -21.21
CA ASN A 302 15.86 13.43 -22.39
C ASN A 302 15.12 13.76 -23.69
N LYS A 303 13.83 13.47 -23.76
CA LYS A 303 13.02 13.61 -25.00
C LYS A 303 11.97 14.72 -24.90
N LYS A 304 11.49 15.05 -23.72
CA LYS A 304 10.48 16.07 -23.44
C LYS A 304 9.25 15.93 -24.36
N GLU A 305 8.88 17.00 -25.09
CA GLU A 305 7.81 17.03 -26.08
C GLU A 305 7.99 16.03 -27.23
N ASN A 306 9.24 15.69 -27.56
CA ASN A 306 9.59 14.72 -28.60
C ASN A 306 9.52 13.25 -28.15
N THR A 307 8.96 12.98 -26.97
CA THR A 307 8.74 11.61 -26.49
C THR A 307 7.74 10.90 -27.42
N PRO A 308 8.13 9.78 -28.06
CA PRO A 308 7.21 9.00 -28.86
C PRO A 308 5.98 8.59 -28.06
N PRO A 309 4.76 8.76 -28.58
CA PRO A 309 3.55 8.41 -27.87
C PRO A 309 3.52 6.95 -27.44
N GLY A 310 3.31 6.69 -26.16
CA GLY A 310 3.27 5.35 -25.58
C GLY A 310 4.62 4.79 -25.11
N LEU A 311 5.73 5.49 -25.34
CA LEU A 311 7.06 4.99 -24.94
C LEU A 311 7.18 4.83 -23.41
N ILE A 312 6.82 5.87 -22.68
CA ILE A 312 6.94 5.87 -21.21
C ILE A 312 5.88 4.96 -20.60
N PHE A 313 4.65 5.00 -21.15
CA PHE A 313 3.56 4.14 -20.71
C PHE A 313 3.88 2.65 -20.93
N GLY A 314 4.44 2.29 -22.08
CA GLY A 314 4.85 0.92 -22.36
C GLY A 314 5.93 0.42 -21.41
N TRP A 315 6.99 1.21 -21.16
CA TRP A 315 8.01 0.87 -20.17
C TRP A 315 7.45 0.76 -18.75
N PHE A 316 6.54 1.66 -18.37
CA PHE A 316 5.84 1.58 -17.09
C PHE A 316 5.11 0.24 -16.94
N LEU A 317 4.32 -0.15 -17.92
CA LEU A 317 3.57 -1.41 -17.87
C LEU A 317 4.51 -2.61 -17.77
N VAL A 318 5.53 -2.70 -18.63
CA VAL A 318 6.45 -3.84 -18.63
C VAL A 318 7.17 -3.96 -17.29
N ILE A 319 7.79 -2.87 -16.80
CA ILE A 319 8.61 -2.93 -15.59
C ILE A 319 7.74 -3.14 -14.35
N LEU A 320 6.69 -2.32 -14.17
CA LEU A 320 5.84 -2.41 -12.98
C LEU A 320 5.20 -3.79 -12.81
N TRP A 321 4.64 -4.33 -13.89
CA TRP A 321 3.92 -5.60 -13.82
C TRP A 321 4.86 -6.81 -13.76
N SER A 322 6.06 -6.72 -14.33
CA SER A 322 7.11 -7.74 -14.15
C SER A 322 7.61 -7.77 -12.69
N LEU A 323 7.81 -6.60 -12.08
CA LEU A 323 8.17 -6.51 -10.67
C LEU A 323 7.04 -7.04 -9.79
N ARG A 324 5.78 -6.66 -10.07
CA ARG A 324 4.63 -7.18 -9.33
C ARG A 324 4.53 -8.69 -9.44
N PHE A 325 4.67 -9.26 -10.63
CA PHE A 325 4.70 -10.70 -10.84
C PHE A 325 5.77 -11.38 -9.96
N SER A 326 6.96 -10.79 -9.88
CA SER A 326 8.08 -11.31 -9.09
C SER A 326 7.82 -11.20 -7.58
N TYR A 327 7.25 -10.10 -7.10
CA TYR A 327 6.98 -9.92 -5.67
C TYR A 327 5.88 -10.84 -5.14
N GLU A 328 4.96 -11.30 -5.98
CA GLU A 328 3.92 -12.23 -5.56
C GLU A 328 4.48 -13.57 -5.06
N PHE A 329 5.70 -13.97 -5.46
CA PHE A 329 6.38 -15.13 -4.89
C PHE A 329 6.79 -14.94 -3.43
N LEU A 330 7.00 -13.69 -3.01
CA LEU A 330 7.42 -13.32 -1.64
C LEU A 330 6.22 -12.99 -0.74
N LYS A 331 5.00 -12.89 -1.28
CA LYS A 331 3.79 -12.58 -0.54
C LYS A 331 3.01 -13.83 -0.18
N GLU A 332 2.25 -13.76 0.89
CA GLU A 332 1.22 -14.76 1.18
C GLU A 332 0.00 -14.55 0.28
N ASN A 333 -0.69 -15.65 0.00
CA ASN A 333 -1.94 -15.60 -0.74
C ASN A 333 -2.99 -14.86 0.10
N GLN A 334 -3.74 -13.97 -0.53
CA GLN A 334 -4.74 -13.14 0.16
C GLN A 334 -6.08 -13.86 0.36
N VAL A 335 -6.32 -14.89 -0.43
CA VAL A 335 -7.58 -15.68 -0.43
C VAL A 335 -7.28 -17.16 -0.50
N GLU A 336 -8.10 -17.96 0.19
CA GLU A 336 -7.85 -19.41 0.34
C GLU A 336 -7.79 -20.18 -0.99
N PHE A 337 -8.58 -19.79 -1.99
CA PHE A 337 -8.57 -20.48 -3.28
C PHE A 337 -7.25 -20.36 -4.04
N GLU A 338 -6.45 -19.33 -3.78
CA GLU A 338 -5.12 -19.16 -4.40
C GLU A 338 -4.14 -20.25 -3.96
N ASN A 339 -4.37 -20.89 -2.80
CA ASN A 339 -3.51 -21.98 -2.32
C ASN A 339 -3.52 -23.22 -3.22
N SER A 340 -4.57 -23.39 -4.03
CA SER A 340 -4.70 -24.49 -5.00
C SER A 340 -4.16 -24.12 -6.39
N MET A 341 -3.77 -22.86 -6.63
CA MET A 341 -3.34 -22.37 -7.94
C MET A 341 -1.81 -22.45 -8.10
N ARG A 342 -1.34 -22.71 -9.34
CA ARG A 342 0.10 -22.65 -9.67
C ARG A 342 0.64 -21.21 -9.67
N LEU A 343 -0.17 -20.27 -10.13
CA LEU A 343 0.09 -18.82 -10.12
C LEU A 343 -1.09 -18.17 -9.39
N ASN A 344 -0.80 -17.23 -8.48
CA ASN A 344 -1.85 -16.48 -7.79
C ASN A 344 -2.50 -15.43 -8.72
N MET A 345 -3.60 -14.84 -8.28
CA MET A 345 -4.34 -13.86 -9.09
C MET A 345 -3.49 -12.64 -9.45
N GLY A 346 -2.60 -12.21 -8.56
CA GLY A 346 -1.67 -11.11 -8.82
C GLY A 346 -0.73 -11.40 -9.99
N GLN A 347 -0.23 -12.63 -10.09
CA GLN A 347 0.61 -13.08 -11.20
C GLN A 347 -0.16 -13.21 -12.50
N ILE A 348 -1.34 -13.84 -12.47
CA ILE A 348 -2.19 -14.03 -13.66
C ILE A 348 -2.60 -12.67 -14.25
N LEU A 349 -2.99 -11.71 -13.43
CA LEU A 349 -3.38 -10.37 -13.87
C LEU A 349 -2.19 -9.55 -14.37
N SER A 350 -0.96 -9.88 -13.97
CA SER A 350 0.25 -9.17 -14.43
C SER A 350 0.61 -9.54 -15.88
N ILE A 351 0.41 -10.79 -16.31
CA ILE A 351 0.80 -11.27 -17.64
C ILE A 351 0.17 -10.45 -18.78
N PRO A 352 -1.17 -10.26 -18.87
CA PRO A 352 -1.78 -9.50 -19.94
C PRO A 352 -1.32 -8.04 -19.98
N LEU A 353 -0.98 -7.45 -18.82
CA LEU A 353 -0.51 -6.07 -18.75
C LEU A 353 0.96 -5.94 -19.18
N ILE A 354 1.79 -6.94 -18.95
CA ILE A 354 3.14 -7.02 -19.53
C ILE A 354 3.06 -7.12 -21.05
N ILE A 355 2.20 -7.99 -21.56
CA ILE A 355 1.97 -8.16 -23.03
C ILE A 355 1.47 -6.84 -23.64
N ALA A 356 0.50 -6.19 -23.03
CA ALA A 356 0.02 -4.88 -23.46
C ALA A 356 1.15 -3.84 -23.50
N GLY A 357 2.02 -3.82 -22.49
CA GLY A 357 3.19 -2.96 -22.43
C GLY A 357 4.15 -3.21 -23.61
N ILE A 358 4.44 -4.47 -23.90
CA ILE A 358 5.29 -4.85 -25.06
C ILE A 358 4.67 -4.39 -26.37
N LEU A 359 3.36 -4.58 -26.56
CA LEU A 359 2.65 -4.13 -27.76
C LEU A 359 2.68 -2.60 -27.90
N VAL A 360 2.48 -1.86 -26.81
CA VAL A 360 2.57 -0.40 -26.81
C VAL A 360 3.99 0.07 -27.14
N LEU A 361 5.03 -0.59 -26.64
CA LEU A 361 6.42 -0.28 -26.99
C LEU A 361 6.69 -0.55 -28.47
N ALA A 362 6.26 -1.69 -29.00
CA ALA A 362 6.40 -2.02 -30.40
C ALA A 362 5.72 -0.95 -31.30
N TYR A 363 4.50 -0.53 -30.94
CA TYR A 363 3.80 0.56 -31.60
C TYR A 363 4.59 1.87 -31.54
N SER A 364 5.09 2.26 -30.35
CA SER A 364 5.83 3.50 -30.15
C SER A 364 7.11 3.56 -30.98
N TYR A 365 7.87 2.47 -31.05
CA TYR A 365 9.10 2.39 -31.84
C TYR A 365 8.84 2.40 -33.36
N SER A 366 7.82 1.69 -33.85
CA SER A 366 7.50 1.68 -35.29
C SER A 366 7.11 3.07 -35.82
N HIS A 367 6.36 3.86 -35.02
CA HIS A 367 5.94 5.20 -35.44
C HIS A 367 7.04 6.28 -35.25
N THR A 368 8.12 5.98 -34.55
CA THR A 368 9.28 6.87 -34.45
C THR A 368 10.13 6.79 -35.72
N THR A 369 10.24 5.60 -36.33
CA THR A 369 11.05 5.37 -37.52
C THR A 369 10.48 6.08 -38.77
N GLU A 370 9.15 6.26 -38.84
CA GLU A 370 8.47 6.96 -39.96
C GLU A 370 8.62 8.50 -39.92
N GLN A 371 9.01 9.08 -38.78
CA GLN A 371 9.15 10.54 -38.62
C GLN A 371 10.58 11.07 -38.83
N THR A 372 11.53 10.22 -39.16
CA THR A 372 12.86 10.68 -39.59
C THR A 372 12.78 10.98 -41.08
N PRO A 373 12.78 12.25 -41.55
CA PRO A 373 12.85 12.52 -42.99
C PRO A 373 14.15 11.98 -43.52
N GLU A 374 14.11 11.22 -44.62
CA GLU A 374 15.29 10.95 -45.45
C GLU A 374 15.90 12.28 -45.88
N HIS A 375 16.80 12.82 -45.10
CA HIS A 375 17.72 13.86 -45.53
C HIS A 375 18.93 13.19 -46.20
N SER A 376 18.68 12.64 -47.40
CA SER A 376 19.76 12.30 -48.30
C SER A 376 19.19 12.28 -49.71
N ASP A 377 19.21 13.42 -50.41
CA ASP A 377 19.43 13.50 -51.89
C ASP A 377 19.28 14.94 -52.39
N VAL A 378 19.96 15.92 -51.79
CA VAL A 378 20.08 17.28 -52.39
C VAL A 378 21.52 17.67 -52.70
N ASP A 379 22.52 16.84 -52.40
CA ASP A 379 23.93 17.15 -52.71
C ASP A 379 24.52 16.38 -53.91
N LYS A 380 23.71 16.06 -54.93
CA LYS A 380 24.22 15.53 -56.18
C LYS A 380 23.65 16.23 -57.40
N LEU A 381 23.50 17.52 -57.43
CA LEU A 381 23.34 18.32 -58.62
C LEU A 381 23.82 19.79 -58.40
N SER A 382 25.13 19.94 -58.36
CA SER A 382 25.81 21.19 -58.70
C SER A 382 27.24 20.93 -59.15
#